data_58b62966980ccc3a5817771ab77a4030
#
_entry.id   58b62966980ccc3a5817771ab77a4030
#
_cell.length_a   1.000
_cell.length_b   1.000
_cell.length_c   1.000
_cell.angle_alpha   90.00
_cell.angle_beta   90.00
_cell.angle_gamma   90.00
#
_symmetry.space_group_name_H-M   'P 1'
#
loop_
_entity.id
_entity.type
_entity.pdbx_description
1 polymer ?
#
loop_
_entity_poly.entity_id
_entity_poly.type
_entity_poly.pdbx_seq_one_letter_code
_entity_poly.pdbx_strand_id
1 'polypeptide(L)'
;YLAVANTCRTPFDIWQEAYGLVHDATQLVGLNALTGSFGSSIIERALIDAAGKAVECNYHTLVKKNLLGIDAGLVHAELAGRDITDAIPNVPAQSIAVRHTVGLGDPISDADSATADRLNDGIPQSVEAWIREACVRYFKVKVCANLDIDMPRLVAIATLLDAALPGAYHLTLDGNEQFHN
;
A
#
# COMPACT_ATOMS: atom_id res chain seq x y z
N TYR A 1 -8.20 -4.04 20.98
CA TYR A 1 -7.16 -3.07 21.35
C TYR A 1 -7.30 -2.57 22.79
N LEU A 2 -8.43 -2.03 23.20
CA LEU A 2 -8.63 -1.57 24.59
C LEU A 2 -8.42 -2.66 25.63
N ALA A 3 -8.80 -3.90 25.35
CA ALA A 3 -8.64 -5.02 26.27
C ALA A 3 -7.18 -5.39 26.51
N VAL A 4 -6.30 -5.16 25.55
CA VAL A 4 -4.87 -5.51 25.62
C VAL A 4 -3.98 -4.31 26.01
N ALA A 5 -4.51 -3.09 25.96
CA ALA A 5 -3.75 -1.86 26.21
C ALA A 5 -3.58 -1.50 27.69
N ASN A 6 -4.07 -2.34 28.62
CA ASN A 6 -4.05 -2.05 30.07
C ASN A 6 -2.68 -2.17 30.74
N THR A 7 -1.65 -2.55 30.02
CA THR A 7 -0.27 -2.66 30.51
C THR A 7 0.63 -1.70 29.74
N CYS A 8 1.60 -1.08 30.38
CA CYS A 8 2.62 -0.28 29.70
C CYS A 8 3.39 -1.16 28.72
N ARG A 9 3.11 -1.01 27.43
CA ARG A 9 3.68 -1.81 26.37
C ARG A 9 4.01 -0.93 25.18
N THR A 10 4.82 -1.48 24.30
CA THR A 10 5.13 -0.84 23.02
C THR A 10 3.94 -0.94 22.09
N PRO A 11 3.84 -0.07 21.06
CA PRO A 11 2.83 -0.22 20.00
C PRO A 11 2.85 -1.60 19.33
N PHE A 12 4.03 -2.19 19.16
CA PHE A 12 4.18 -3.53 18.57
C PHE A 12 3.59 -4.63 19.45
N ASP A 13 3.82 -4.61 20.77
CA ASP A 13 3.24 -5.60 21.68
C ASP A 13 1.72 -5.54 21.67
N ILE A 14 1.15 -4.33 21.66
CA ILE A 14 -0.31 -4.14 21.59
C ILE A 14 -0.86 -4.72 20.28
N TRP A 15 -0.20 -4.45 19.15
CA TRP A 15 -0.58 -5.01 17.86
C TRP A 15 -0.51 -6.53 17.87
N GLN A 16 0.59 -7.10 18.34
CA GLN A 16 0.80 -8.55 18.32
C GLN A 16 -0.28 -9.29 19.12
N GLU A 17 -0.63 -8.82 20.31
CA GLU A 17 -1.68 -9.43 21.11
C GLU A 17 -3.09 -9.23 20.50
N ALA A 18 -3.33 -8.06 19.91
CA ALA A 18 -4.62 -7.77 19.27
C ALA A 18 -4.82 -8.53 17.96
N TYR A 19 -3.74 -8.86 17.24
CA TYR A 19 -3.80 -9.43 15.89
C TYR A 19 -4.64 -10.72 15.83
N GLY A 20 -4.36 -11.70 16.71
CA GLY A 20 -5.13 -12.93 16.77
C GLY A 20 -6.61 -12.70 17.08
N LEU A 21 -6.89 -11.84 18.06
CA LEU A 21 -8.27 -11.51 18.46
C LEU A 21 -9.07 -10.85 17.32
N VAL A 22 -8.43 -9.96 16.57
CA VAL A 22 -9.06 -9.32 15.40
C VAL A 22 -9.33 -10.34 14.31
N HIS A 23 -8.39 -11.24 14.06
CA HIS A 23 -8.51 -12.30 13.06
C HIS A 23 -9.67 -13.25 13.38
N ASP A 24 -9.73 -13.73 14.63
CA ASP A 24 -10.80 -14.62 15.11
C ASP A 24 -12.18 -13.94 15.00
N ALA A 25 -12.27 -12.68 15.46
CA ALA A 25 -13.51 -11.93 15.38
C ALA A 25 -13.96 -11.70 13.93
N THR A 26 -13.01 -11.48 13.02
CA THR A 26 -13.29 -11.30 11.59
C THR A 26 -13.84 -12.58 10.95
N GLN A 27 -13.25 -13.73 11.28
CA GLN A 27 -13.71 -15.04 10.81
C GLN A 27 -15.12 -15.38 11.33
N LEU A 28 -15.42 -15.05 12.59
CA LEU A 28 -16.74 -15.32 13.18
C LEU A 28 -17.89 -14.62 12.43
N VAL A 29 -17.61 -13.49 11.78
CA VAL A 29 -18.62 -12.75 10.98
C VAL A 29 -18.50 -13.02 9.47
N GLY A 30 -17.71 -14.02 9.07
CA GLY A 30 -17.56 -14.46 7.68
C GLY A 30 -16.76 -13.50 6.78
N LEU A 31 -15.97 -12.60 7.35
CA LEU A 31 -15.10 -11.69 6.62
C LEU A 31 -13.70 -12.29 6.45
N ASN A 32 -12.98 -11.87 5.41
CA ASN A 32 -11.61 -12.27 5.20
C ASN A 32 -10.62 -11.50 6.09
N ALA A 33 -9.41 -12.04 6.23
CA ALA A 33 -8.34 -11.49 7.04
C ALA A 33 -7.94 -10.06 6.64
N LEU A 34 -7.94 -9.75 5.35
CA LEU A 34 -7.58 -8.44 4.83
C LEU A 34 -8.56 -7.36 5.32
N THR A 35 -9.86 -7.67 5.35
CA THR A 35 -10.89 -6.76 5.87
C THR A 35 -10.67 -6.46 7.35
N GLY A 36 -10.38 -7.49 8.16
CA GLY A 36 -10.05 -7.32 9.57
C GLY A 36 -8.81 -6.48 9.79
N SER A 37 -7.74 -6.78 9.04
CA SER A 37 -6.48 -6.04 9.11
C SER A 37 -6.63 -4.58 8.66
N PHE A 38 -7.51 -4.29 7.69
CA PHE A 38 -7.81 -2.91 7.30
C PHE A 38 -8.42 -2.12 8.47
N GLY A 39 -9.39 -2.70 9.17
CA GLY A 39 -10.01 -2.08 10.35
C GLY A 39 -9.01 -1.82 11.46
N SER A 40 -8.16 -2.81 11.81
CA SER A 40 -7.15 -2.67 12.86
C SER A 40 -6.07 -1.66 12.50
N SER A 41 -5.69 -1.55 11.23
CA SER A 41 -4.65 -0.62 10.77
C SER A 41 -4.94 0.85 11.09
N ILE A 42 -6.20 1.23 11.24
CA ILE A 42 -6.60 2.59 11.64
C ILE A 42 -6.14 2.86 13.07
N ILE A 43 -6.37 1.90 13.98
CA ILE A 43 -5.96 2.00 15.39
C ILE A 43 -4.43 1.98 15.49
N GLU A 44 -3.77 1.10 14.75
CA GLU A 44 -2.31 0.98 14.74
C GLU A 44 -1.64 2.27 14.28
N ARG A 45 -2.14 2.90 13.22
CA ARG A 45 -1.62 4.20 12.76
C ARG A 45 -1.79 5.29 13.81
N ALA A 46 -2.91 5.30 14.54
CA ALA A 46 -3.13 6.23 15.64
C ALA A 46 -2.17 5.99 16.81
N LEU A 47 -1.88 4.72 17.15
CA LEU A 47 -0.89 4.37 18.18
C LEU A 47 0.52 4.80 17.77
N ILE A 48 0.92 4.58 16.51
CA ILE A 48 2.22 5.00 15.98
C ILE A 48 2.35 6.53 16.02
N ASP A 49 1.32 7.25 15.61
CA ASP A 49 1.29 8.73 15.66
C ASP A 49 1.37 9.24 17.10
N ALA A 50 0.61 8.64 18.01
CA ALA A 50 0.65 8.99 19.43
C ALA A 50 2.04 8.73 20.04
N ALA A 51 2.68 7.60 19.72
CA ALA A 51 4.03 7.31 20.15
C ALA A 51 5.03 8.35 19.65
N GLY A 52 4.96 8.74 18.38
CA GLY A 52 5.81 9.79 17.81
C GLY A 52 5.63 11.13 18.49
N LYS A 53 4.41 11.53 18.77
CA LYS A 53 4.09 12.76 19.49
C LYS A 53 4.59 12.72 20.93
N ALA A 54 4.45 11.58 21.61
CA ALA A 54 4.90 11.43 23.01
C ALA A 54 6.41 11.58 23.17
N VAL A 55 7.20 11.19 22.16
CA VAL A 55 8.67 11.29 22.20
C VAL A 55 9.21 12.40 21.26
N GLU A 56 8.32 13.24 20.75
CA GLU A 56 8.64 14.40 19.89
C GLU A 56 9.53 14.04 18.68
N CYS A 57 9.26 12.93 18.02
CA CYS A 57 10.04 12.52 16.86
C CYS A 57 9.16 12.11 15.67
N ASN A 58 9.76 12.16 14.46
CA ASN A 58 9.10 11.73 13.25
C ASN A 58 9.12 10.19 13.10
N TYR A 59 8.34 9.68 12.15
CA TYR A 59 8.19 8.24 11.89
C TYR A 59 9.52 7.54 11.58
N HIS A 60 10.39 8.15 10.77
CA HIS A 60 11.70 7.56 10.46
C HIS A 60 12.52 7.34 11.74
N THR A 61 12.55 8.32 12.63
CA THR A 61 13.27 8.23 13.91
C THR A 61 12.65 7.18 14.83
N LEU A 62 11.31 7.08 14.87
CA LEU A 62 10.61 6.04 15.62
C LEU A 62 11.08 4.64 15.22
N VAL A 63 11.09 4.36 13.90
CA VAL A 63 11.47 3.05 13.36
C VAL A 63 12.98 2.83 13.49
N LYS A 64 13.80 3.85 13.13
CA LYS A 64 15.28 3.74 13.17
C LYS A 64 15.82 3.50 14.58
N LYS A 65 15.16 4.00 15.63
CA LYS A 65 15.52 3.77 17.03
C LYS A 65 14.72 2.64 17.68
N ASN A 66 13.91 1.95 16.90
CA ASN A 66 12.98 0.91 17.36
C ASN A 66 12.14 1.32 18.59
N LEU A 67 11.68 2.57 18.63
CA LEU A 67 10.83 3.06 19.72
C LEU A 67 9.41 2.47 19.67
N LEU A 68 9.06 1.79 18.59
CA LEU A 68 7.82 1.02 18.45
C LEU A 68 7.93 -0.36 19.11
N GLY A 69 9.13 -0.82 19.48
CA GLY A 69 9.40 -2.10 20.11
C GLY A 69 9.24 -3.29 19.17
N ILE A 70 9.51 -3.12 17.87
CA ILE A 70 9.34 -4.17 16.87
C ILE A 70 10.37 -5.28 17.12
N ASP A 71 9.87 -6.50 17.34
CA ASP A 71 10.66 -7.75 17.36
C ASP A 71 10.18 -8.62 16.17
N ALA A 72 10.96 -8.60 15.09
CA ALA A 72 10.64 -9.36 13.89
C ALA A 72 10.67 -10.88 14.12
N GLY A 73 11.43 -11.36 15.11
CA GLY A 73 11.49 -12.77 15.48
C GLY A 73 10.18 -13.32 16.04
N LEU A 74 9.32 -12.46 16.59
CA LEU A 74 8.00 -12.85 17.06
C LEU A 74 6.99 -13.06 15.91
N VAL A 75 7.30 -12.55 14.72
CA VAL A 75 6.47 -12.73 13.50
C VAL A 75 7.07 -13.81 12.61
N HIS A 76 8.40 -13.79 12.43
CA HIS A 76 9.15 -14.72 11.59
C HIS A 76 10.35 -15.27 12.36
N ALA A 77 10.28 -16.54 12.75
CA ALA A 77 11.30 -17.18 13.59
C ALA A 77 12.73 -17.08 13.03
N GLU A 78 12.86 -17.05 11.69
CA GLU A 78 14.14 -16.88 11.00
C GLU A 78 14.77 -15.50 11.18
N LEU A 79 14.01 -14.53 11.68
CA LEU A 79 14.47 -13.18 12.01
C LEU A 79 14.78 -13.00 13.50
N ALA A 80 14.70 -14.07 14.29
CA ALA A 80 14.99 -14.01 15.72
C ALA A 80 16.41 -13.47 15.97
N GLY A 81 16.52 -12.49 16.86
CA GLY A 81 17.79 -11.82 17.19
C GLY A 81 18.32 -10.85 16.12
N ARG A 82 17.56 -10.59 15.05
CA ARG A 82 17.87 -9.53 14.08
C ARG A 82 17.33 -8.20 14.57
N ASP A 83 18.16 -7.17 14.54
CA ASP A 83 17.70 -5.81 14.82
C ASP A 83 17.12 -5.20 13.52
N ILE A 84 15.84 -4.83 13.55
CA ILE A 84 15.19 -4.20 12.39
C ILE A 84 15.84 -2.88 12.00
N THR A 85 16.51 -2.21 12.95
CA THR A 85 17.18 -0.92 12.72
C THR A 85 18.32 -1.04 11.70
N ASP A 86 18.91 -2.24 11.54
CA ASP A 86 19.94 -2.51 10.54
C ASP A 86 19.40 -2.39 9.10
N ALA A 87 18.11 -2.68 8.89
CA ALA A 87 17.45 -2.56 7.59
C ALA A 87 17.00 -1.13 7.27
N ILE A 88 17.01 -0.22 8.24
CA ILE A 88 16.53 1.15 8.07
C ILE A 88 17.71 2.07 7.74
N PRO A 89 17.65 2.86 6.64
CA PRO A 89 18.71 3.80 6.30
C PRO A 89 18.90 4.84 7.40
N ASN A 90 20.14 5.34 7.56
CA ASN A 90 20.45 6.36 8.59
C ASN A 90 19.79 7.70 8.29
N VAL A 91 19.56 8.01 7.03
CA VAL A 91 18.92 9.24 6.56
C VAL A 91 17.68 8.86 5.76
N PRO A 92 16.51 9.48 6.03
CA PRO A 92 15.32 9.20 5.26
C PRO A 92 15.49 9.65 3.80
N ALA A 93 14.83 8.96 2.87
CA ALA A 93 14.80 9.38 1.48
C ALA A 93 14.25 10.82 1.38
N GLN A 94 14.92 11.66 0.60
CA GLN A 94 14.51 13.05 0.37
C GLN A 94 13.35 13.16 -0.63
N SER A 95 13.20 12.15 -1.47
CA SER A 95 12.11 12.03 -2.44
C SER A 95 11.75 10.57 -2.67
N ILE A 96 10.50 10.34 -3.05
CA ILE A 96 10.01 9.04 -3.48
C ILE A 96 9.26 9.19 -4.80
N ALA A 97 9.30 8.15 -5.63
CA ALA A 97 8.50 8.12 -6.84
C ALA A 97 7.03 7.87 -6.51
N VAL A 98 6.13 8.67 -7.09
CA VAL A 98 4.69 8.39 -7.04
C VAL A 98 4.37 7.35 -8.10
N ARG A 99 3.81 6.21 -7.67
CA ARG A 99 3.37 5.14 -8.55
C ARG A 99 1.85 5.14 -8.65
N HIS A 100 1.33 5.51 -9.84
CA HIS A 100 -0.10 5.49 -10.12
C HIS A 100 -0.61 4.06 -10.32
N THR A 101 -1.72 3.72 -9.69
CA THR A 101 -2.40 2.44 -9.92
C THR A 101 -3.41 2.59 -11.03
N VAL A 102 -3.28 1.74 -12.06
CA VAL A 102 -4.25 1.62 -13.14
C VAL A 102 -5.14 0.43 -12.83
N GLY A 103 -6.38 0.68 -12.42
CA GLY A 103 -7.38 -0.34 -12.08
C GLY A 103 -7.88 -1.10 -13.32
N LEU A 104 -8.59 -2.21 -13.10
CA LEU A 104 -9.11 -3.04 -14.21
C LEU A 104 -10.10 -2.30 -15.09
N GLY A 105 -10.87 -1.37 -14.54
CA GLY A 105 -11.88 -0.58 -15.25
C GLY A 105 -11.48 0.87 -15.53
N ASP A 106 -10.27 1.31 -15.14
CA ASP A 106 -9.87 2.71 -15.32
C ASP A 106 -9.72 3.06 -16.80
N PRO A 107 -10.17 4.27 -17.23
CA PRO A 107 -9.96 4.76 -18.58
C PRO A 107 -8.46 4.85 -18.92
N ILE A 108 -8.09 4.38 -20.11
CA ILE A 108 -6.70 4.48 -20.60
C ILE A 108 -6.49 5.86 -21.25
N SER A 109 -7.39 6.26 -22.15
CA SER A 109 -7.37 7.56 -22.81
C SER A 109 -8.50 8.46 -22.31
N ASP A 110 -8.41 9.75 -22.59
CA ASP A 110 -9.50 10.69 -22.33
C ASP A 110 -10.77 10.37 -23.14
N ALA A 111 -10.61 9.71 -24.29
CA ALA A 111 -11.74 9.26 -25.12
C ALA A 111 -12.51 8.08 -24.50
N ASP A 112 -11.87 7.27 -23.65
CA ASP A 112 -12.51 6.16 -22.95
C ASP A 112 -13.43 6.63 -21.82
N SER A 113 -13.22 7.84 -21.32
CA SER A 113 -14.08 8.42 -20.30
C SER A 113 -15.35 8.99 -20.92
N ALA A 114 -16.49 8.38 -20.65
CA ALA A 114 -17.76 8.98 -21.00
C ALA A 114 -17.92 10.34 -20.29
N THR A 115 -18.45 11.35 -20.99
CA THR A 115 -18.60 12.70 -20.44
C THR A 115 -19.47 12.71 -19.18
N ALA A 116 -20.42 11.75 -19.07
CA ALA A 116 -21.32 11.60 -17.92
C ALA A 116 -20.60 11.07 -16.66
N ASP A 117 -19.46 10.39 -16.80
CA ASP A 117 -18.73 9.77 -15.68
C ASP A 117 -17.61 10.66 -15.15
N ARG A 118 -17.42 11.83 -15.74
CA ARG A 118 -16.38 12.76 -15.30
C ARG A 118 -16.80 13.48 -14.01
N LEU A 119 -16.00 13.33 -12.98
CA LEU A 119 -16.25 13.95 -11.68
C LEU A 119 -16.06 15.48 -11.68
N ASN A 120 -15.26 16.02 -12.61
CA ASN A 120 -14.93 17.45 -12.71
C ASN A 120 -14.41 18.06 -11.38
N ASP A 121 -13.68 17.27 -10.64
CA ASP A 121 -13.07 17.62 -9.34
C ASP A 121 -11.62 18.14 -9.48
N GLY A 122 -11.14 18.30 -10.71
CA GLY A 122 -9.77 18.71 -11.01
C GLY A 122 -8.74 17.59 -10.93
N ILE A 123 -9.17 16.34 -10.70
CA ILE A 123 -8.27 15.17 -10.65
C ILE A 123 -8.30 14.45 -12.00
N PRO A 124 -7.13 14.08 -12.57
CA PRO A 124 -7.06 13.27 -13.79
C PRO A 124 -7.81 11.93 -13.63
N GLN A 125 -8.56 11.53 -14.64
CA GLN A 125 -9.38 10.31 -14.60
C GLN A 125 -8.92 9.23 -15.59
N SER A 126 -8.04 9.55 -16.52
CA SER A 126 -7.45 8.60 -17.47
C SER A 126 -5.94 8.48 -17.27
N VAL A 127 -5.35 7.36 -17.71
CA VAL A 127 -3.88 7.20 -17.69
C VAL A 127 -3.22 8.32 -18.51
N GLU A 128 -3.81 8.68 -19.66
CA GLU A 128 -3.35 9.77 -20.51
C GLU A 128 -3.32 11.11 -19.76
N ALA A 129 -4.39 11.44 -19.03
CA ALA A 129 -4.47 12.66 -18.24
C ALA A 129 -3.46 12.66 -17.07
N TRP A 130 -3.27 11.54 -16.38
CA TRP A 130 -2.25 11.41 -15.32
C TRP A 130 -0.83 11.66 -15.83
N ILE A 131 -0.52 11.19 -17.05
CA ILE A 131 0.78 11.48 -17.69
C ILE A 131 0.92 12.97 -18.00
N ARG A 132 -0.11 13.55 -18.61
CA ARG A 132 -0.09 14.94 -19.09
C ARG A 132 -0.09 15.96 -17.96
N GLU A 133 -0.96 15.78 -16.96
CA GLU A 133 -1.25 16.79 -15.93
C GLU A 133 -0.43 16.58 -14.66
N ALA A 134 -0.18 15.32 -14.26
CA ALA A 134 0.54 15.00 -13.04
C ALA A 134 1.96 14.47 -13.28
N CYS A 135 2.42 14.41 -14.54
CA CYS A 135 3.76 13.95 -14.91
C CYS A 135 4.13 12.58 -14.37
N VAL A 136 3.16 11.69 -14.19
CA VAL A 136 3.39 10.33 -13.69
C VAL A 136 4.29 9.54 -14.64
N ARG A 137 5.22 8.76 -14.07
CA ARG A 137 6.19 7.91 -14.80
C ARG A 137 6.21 6.47 -14.29
N TYR A 138 5.64 6.20 -13.12
CA TYR A 138 5.60 4.88 -12.51
C TYR A 138 4.17 4.40 -12.45
N PHE A 139 3.92 3.19 -12.98
CA PHE A 139 2.58 2.62 -13.09
C PHE A 139 2.53 1.24 -12.46
N LYS A 140 1.44 0.96 -11.76
CA LYS A 140 1.06 -0.37 -11.31
C LYS A 140 -0.25 -0.74 -12.01
N VAL A 141 -0.19 -1.68 -12.95
CA VAL A 141 -1.35 -2.09 -13.74
C VAL A 141 -1.96 -3.34 -13.11
N LYS A 142 -3.25 -3.25 -12.80
CA LYS A 142 -4.01 -4.40 -12.32
C LYS A 142 -4.29 -5.37 -13.46
N VAL A 143 -4.15 -6.67 -13.16
CA VAL A 143 -4.49 -7.79 -14.04
C VAL A 143 -5.38 -8.77 -13.29
N CYS A 144 -6.22 -9.53 -14.02
CA CYS A 144 -7.23 -10.41 -13.44
C CYS A 144 -6.99 -11.91 -13.72
N ALA A 145 -5.81 -12.28 -14.21
CA ALA A 145 -5.44 -13.65 -14.59
C ALA A 145 -6.31 -14.23 -15.75
N ASN A 146 -6.91 -13.37 -16.56
CA ASN A 146 -7.62 -13.75 -17.77
C ASN A 146 -6.92 -13.11 -18.98
N LEU A 147 -6.21 -13.92 -19.77
CA LEU A 147 -5.40 -13.43 -20.88
C LEU A 147 -6.23 -12.73 -21.96
N ASP A 148 -7.47 -13.16 -22.17
CA ASP A 148 -8.36 -12.54 -23.17
C ASP A 148 -8.79 -11.12 -22.79
N ILE A 149 -8.77 -10.81 -21.50
CA ILE A 149 -9.06 -9.48 -20.93
C ILE A 149 -7.77 -8.69 -20.75
N ASP A 150 -6.77 -9.31 -20.12
CA ASP A 150 -5.54 -8.63 -19.70
C ASP A 150 -4.70 -8.21 -20.92
N MET A 151 -4.52 -9.08 -21.91
CA MET A 151 -3.61 -8.82 -23.05
C MET A 151 -4.01 -7.62 -23.90
N PRO A 152 -5.27 -7.48 -24.37
CA PRO A 152 -5.67 -6.29 -25.13
C PRO A 152 -5.48 -5.00 -24.34
N ARG A 153 -5.81 -5.02 -23.02
CA ARG A 153 -5.67 -3.86 -22.15
C ARG A 153 -4.19 -3.50 -21.90
N LEU A 154 -3.33 -4.48 -21.66
CA LEU A 154 -1.90 -4.26 -21.49
C LEU A 154 -1.25 -3.69 -22.74
N VAL A 155 -1.64 -4.20 -23.92
CA VAL A 155 -1.16 -3.68 -25.22
C VAL A 155 -1.60 -2.22 -25.42
N ALA A 156 -2.84 -1.88 -25.11
CA ALA A 156 -3.34 -0.51 -25.22
C ALA A 156 -2.59 0.45 -24.28
N ILE A 157 -2.37 0.04 -23.01
CA ILE A 157 -1.60 0.82 -22.04
C ILE A 157 -0.15 0.99 -22.51
N ALA A 158 0.51 -0.09 -22.94
CA ALA A 158 1.88 -0.03 -23.44
C ALA A 158 2.01 0.90 -24.64
N THR A 159 1.08 0.81 -25.59
CA THR A 159 1.04 1.69 -26.76
C THR A 159 0.94 3.16 -26.37
N LEU A 160 0.06 3.48 -25.41
CA LEU A 160 -0.06 4.86 -24.90
C LEU A 160 1.24 5.32 -24.23
N LEU A 161 1.82 4.47 -23.36
CA LEU A 161 3.03 4.80 -22.62
C LEU A 161 4.24 4.98 -23.55
N ASP A 162 4.40 4.11 -24.55
CA ASP A 162 5.49 4.20 -25.52
C ASP A 162 5.38 5.48 -26.37
N ALA A 163 4.15 5.89 -26.72
CA ALA A 163 3.92 7.12 -27.46
C ALA A 163 4.13 8.38 -26.61
N ALA A 164 3.64 8.38 -25.37
CA ALA A 164 3.67 9.56 -24.51
C ALA A 164 5.00 9.72 -23.74
N LEU A 165 5.70 8.62 -23.43
CA LEU A 165 6.86 8.54 -22.56
C LEU A 165 7.96 7.63 -23.13
N PRO A 166 8.50 7.86 -24.33
CA PRO A 166 9.43 6.94 -24.98
C PRO A 166 10.62 6.58 -24.06
N GLY A 167 10.67 5.33 -23.57
CA GLY A 167 11.74 4.81 -22.70
C GLY A 167 11.85 5.48 -21.31
N ALA A 168 10.86 6.30 -20.90
CA ALA A 168 10.90 7.09 -19.69
C ALA A 168 9.81 6.73 -18.67
N TYR A 169 9.36 5.47 -18.65
CA TYR A 169 8.38 4.98 -17.68
C TYR A 169 8.80 3.64 -17.05
N HIS A 170 8.22 3.35 -15.91
CA HIS A 170 8.34 2.08 -15.20
C HIS A 170 6.95 1.49 -14.97
N LEU A 171 6.82 0.20 -15.26
CA LEU A 171 5.55 -0.50 -15.13
C LEU A 171 5.71 -1.77 -14.32
N THR A 172 4.77 -2.03 -13.42
CA THR A 172 4.63 -3.30 -12.70
C THR A 172 3.22 -3.85 -12.91
N LEU A 173 3.09 -5.17 -13.00
CA LEU A 173 1.80 -5.84 -12.98
C LEU A 173 1.44 -6.26 -11.57
N ASP A 174 0.16 -6.17 -11.22
CA ASP A 174 -0.36 -6.56 -9.91
C ASP A 174 -1.64 -7.37 -10.10
N GLY A 175 -1.53 -8.68 -9.92
CA GLY A 175 -2.64 -9.64 -10.02
C GLY A 175 -3.37 -9.86 -8.71
N ASN A 176 -2.92 -9.26 -7.59
CA ASN A 176 -3.38 -9.62 -6.24
C ASN A 176 -3.38 -11.15 -6.08
N GLU A 177 -4.44 -11.74 -5.56
CA GLU A 177 -4.61 -13.19 -5.39
C GLU A 177 -5.36 -13.84 -6.58
N GLN A 178 -5.34 -13.23 -7.77
CA GLN A 178 -6.09 -13.71 -8.95
C GLN A 178 -5.43 -14.91 -9.64
N PHE A 179 -4.10 -15.06 -9.49
CA PHE A 179 -3.36 -16.14 -10.10
C PHE A 179 -3.33 -17.36 -9.16
N HIS A 180 -3.72 -18.52 -9.68
CA HIS A 180 -3.66 -19.80 -8.99
C HIS A 180 -2.61 -20.69 -9.66
N ASN A 181 -1.81 -21.39 -8.86
CA ASN A 181 -0.82 -22.37 -9.32
C ASN A 181 -1.50 -23.68 -9.72
#